data_b1ba22dabf531153459f54e0cc9d842c
#
_entry.id   b1ba22dabf531153459f54e0cc9d842c
#
_cell.length_a   1.000
_cell.length_b   1.000
_cell.length_c   1.000
_cell.angle_alpha   90.00
_cell.angle_beta   90.00
_cell.angle_gamma   90.00
#
_symmetry.space_group_name_H-M   'P 1'
#
loop_
_entity.id
_entity.type
_entity.pdbx_description
1 polymer ?
#
loop_
_entity_poly.entity_id
_entity_poly.type
_entity_poly.pdbx_seq_one_letter_code
_entity_poly.pdbx_strand_id
1 'polypeptide(L)'
;MSLRSLRLFLIPLFLTACASINGMQQGFAVCSYDHAWDAALEAVKDRSVTTNNKNTGLIETGWLEIPMPGRSFGILQRDLPDSKDRSRITLTVKRLDDVTKISFVEERHRWMFRGGSRLFGWVSTDPSEEVMHDIQRRLDSKLKERGCSLT
;
A
#
# COMPACT_ATOMS: atom_id res chain seq x y z
N MET A 1 -45.64 29.37 40.71
CA MET A 1 -44.34 28.62 40.63
C MET A 1 -44.27 27.97 39.28
N SER A 2 -43.43 28.51 38.38
CA SER A 2 -43.35 28.09 36.98
C SER A 2 -42.09 27.19 36.77
N LEU A 3 -42.31 25.90 36.51
CA LEU A 3 -41.21 24.98 36.13
C LEU A 3 -40.83 25.23 34.69
N ARG A 4 -39.66 25.82 34.46
CA ARG A 4 -39.03 25.93 33.15
C ARG A 4 -38.41 24.59 32.76
N SER A 5 -38.99 23.93 31.74
CA SER A 5 -38.48 22.72 31.10
C SER A 5 -37.18 23.03 30.38
N LEU A 6 -36.08 22.58 30.94
CA LEU A 6 -34.74 22.60 30.31
C LEU A 6 -34.65 21.44 29.28
N ARG A 7 -34.89 21.76 28.00
CA ARG A 7 -34.70 20.79 26.92
C ARG A 7 -33.20 20.67 26.65
N LEU A 8 -32.62 19.59 27.13
CA LEU A 8 -31.27 19.18 26.74
C LEU A 8 -31.30 18.74 25.27
N PHE A 9 -30.73 19.55 24.39
CA PHE A 9 -30.41 19.17 23.00
C PHE A 9 -29.21 18.23 23.01
N LEU A 10 -29.43 16.91 22.90
CA LEU A 10 -28.41 15.94 22.59
C LEU A 10 -28.03 16.10 21.11
N ILE A 11 -26.89 16.74 20.84
CA ILE A 11 -26.28 16.79 19.51
C ILE A 11 -25.58 15.47 19.30
N PRO A 12 -26.01 14.61 18.34
CA PRO A 12 -25.27 13.40 18.01
C PRO A 12 -23.97 13.81 17.32
N LEU A 13 -22.83 13.59 17.99
CA LEU A 13 -21.50 13.74 17.45
C LEU A 13 -21.24 12.60 16.46
N PHE A 14 -21.52 12.82 15.17
CA PHE A 14 -21.13 11.90 14.13
C PHE A 14 -19.59 11.91 13.99
N LEU A 15 -18.94 10.96 14.65
CA LEU A 15 -17.54 10.62 14.39
C LEU A 15 -17.48 9.97 13.00
N THR A 16 -17.23 10.76 11.97
CA THR A 16 -16.81 10.25 10.67
C THR A 16 -15.42 9.64 10.84
N ALA A 17 -15.38 8.34 11.12
CA ALA A 17 -14.14 7.56 11.04
C ALA A 17 -13.73 7.51 9.56
N CYS A 18 -12.80 8.36 9.15
CA CYS A 18 -12.06 8.16 7.92
C CYS A 18 -11.26 6.87 8.10
N ALA A 19 -11.75 5.75 7.54
CA ALA A 19 -10.97 4.54 7.40
C ALA A 19 -9.87 4.81 6.38
N SER A 20 -8.72 5.30 6.84
CA SER A 20 -7.50 5.28 6.05
C SER A 20 -7.12 3.81 5.87
N ILE A 21 -7.03 3.36 4.62
CA ILE A 21 -6.47 2.05 4.31
C ILE A 21 -5.02 2.12 4.76
N ASN A 22 -4.71 1.40 5.83
CA ASN A 22 -3.37 1.40 6.43
C ASN A 22 -2.33 1.05 5.35
N GLY A 23 -1.33 1.93 5.21
CA GLY A 23 -0.22 1.74 4.27
C GLY A 23 -0.46 2.18 2.83
N MET A 24 -1.64 2.73 2.45
CA MET A 24 -1.81 3.32 1.12
C MET A 24 -1.13 4.69 1.05
N GLN A 25 -0.23 4.85 0.08
CA GLN A 25 0.33 6.16 -0.27
C GLN A 25 -0.34 6.71 -1.52
N GLN A 26 -0.44 8.02 -1.63
CA GLN A 26 -1.04 8.69 -2.78
C GLN A 26 -0.32 10.01 -3.08
N GLY A 27 -0.25 10.34 -4.35
CA GLY A 27 0.30 11.59 -4.87
C GLY A 27 -0.51 12.09 -6.06
N PHE A 28 -0.31 13.35 -6.38
CA PHE A 28 -0.94 13.99 -7.53
C PHE A 28 0.13 14.52 -8.47
N ALA A 29 -0.06 14.29 -9.76
CA ALA A 29 0.82 14.75 -10.80
C ALA A 29 0.06 15.61 -11.81
N VAL A 30 0.60 16.76 -12.13
CA VAL A 30 0.09 17.63 -13.21
C VAL A 30 0.84 17.27 -14.47
N CYS A 31 0.28 16.36 -15.24
CA CYS A 31 0.74 15.95 -16.57
C CYS A 31 -0.30 15.07 -17.27
N SER A 32 0.01 14.64 -18.49
CA SER A 32 -0.88 13.72 -19.20
C SER A 32 -0.98 12.38 -18.48
N TYR A 33 -2.15 11.76 -18.59
CA TYR A 33 -2.37 10.42 -18.04
C TYR A 33 -1.34 9.40 -18.54
N ASP A 34 -0.93 9.52 -19.82
CA ASP A 34 0.04 8.62 -20.44
C ASP A 34 1.42 8.74 -19.77
N HIS A 35 1.89 9.96 -19.50
CA HIS A 35 3.14 10.19 -18.80
C HIS A 35 3.11 9.63 -17.36
N ALA A 36 2.00 9.86 -16.65
CA ALA A 36 1.82 9.34 -15.29
C ALA A 36 1.74 7.80 -15.27
N TRP A 37 1.05 7.21 -16.26
CA TRP A 37 0.96 5.76 -16.41
C TRP A 37 2.33 5.12 -16.66
N ASP A 38 3.09 5.65 -17.62
CA ASP A 38 4.40 5.13 -17.96
C ASP A 38 5.39 5.29 -16.79
N ALA A 39 5.32 6.40 -16.04
CA ALA A 39 6.10 6.61 -14.84
C ALA A 39 5.78 5.55 -13.76
N ALA A 40 4.50 5.25 -13.57
CA ALA A 40 4.04 4.24 -12.61
C ALA A 40 4.54 2.83 -12.98
N LEU A 41 4.49 2.45 -14.26
CA LEU A 41 5.04 1.18 -14.74
C LEU A 41 6.56 1.09 -14.52
N GLU A 42 7.28 2.16 -14.81
CA GLU A 42 8.74 2.17 -14.61
C GLU A 42 9.14 2.15 -13.13
N ALA A 43 8.33 2.70 -12.24
CA ALA A 43 8.61 2.68 -10.82
C ALA A 43 8.67 1.24 -10.24
N VAL A 44 7.97 0.29 -10.88
CA VAL A 44 7.92 -1.12 -10.45
C VAL A 44 8.57 -2.09 -11.44
N LYS A 45 9.39 -1.60 -12.38
CA LYS A 45 10.01 -2.41 -13.44
C LYS A 45 10.92 -3.53 -12.94
N ASP A 46 11.42 -3.44 -11.72
CA ASP A 46 12.24 -4.47 -11.06
C ASP A 46 11.41 -5.65 -10.53
N ARG A 47 10.08 -5.55 -10.65
CA ARG A 47 9.13 -6.59 -10.25
C ARG A 47 8.41 -7.15 -11.48
N SER A 48 8.04 -8.41 -11.41
CA SER A 48 7.19 -9.01 -12.44
C SER A 48 5.80 -8.39 -12.40
N VAL A 49 5.39 -7.67 -13.44
CA VAL A 49 4.04 -7.09 -13.56
C VAL A 49 3.08 -8.18 -14.05
N THR A 50 2.05 -8.48 -13.26
CA THR A 50 1.01 -9.48 -13.57
C THR A 50 -0.24 -8.87 -14.16
N THR A 51 -0.57 -7.64 -13.75
CA THR A 51 -1.70 -6.89 -14.29
C THR A 51 -1.20 -5.54 -14.80
N ASN A 52 -1.50 -5.24 -16.06
CA ASN A 52 -1.19 -3.98 -16.72
C ASN A 52 -2.42 -3.55 -17.53
N ASN A 53 -3.37 -2.89 -16.87
CA ASN A 53 -4.61 -2.47 -17.49
C ASN A 53 -4.76 -0.94 -17.43
N LYS A 54 -4.34 -0.28 -18.52
CA LYS A 54 -4.36 1.17 -18.65
C LYS A 54 -5.78 1.75 -18.64
N ASN A 55 -6.77 0.99 -19.11
CA ASN A 55 -8.15 1.47 -19.17
C ASN A 55 -8.79 1.57 -17.78
N THR A 56 -8.46 0.64 -16.90
CA THR A 56 -8.91 0.68 -15.49
C THR A 56 -7.95 1.43 -14.58
N GLY A 57 -6.77 1.77 -15.09
CA GLY A 57 -5.73 2.42 -14.32
C GLY A 57 -5.07 1.51 -13.28
N LEU A 58 -5.04 0.19 -13.50
CA LEU A 58 -4.53 -0.79 -12.54
C LEU A 58 -3.22 -1.41 -13.01
N ILE A 59 -2.22 -1.34 -12.15
CA ILE A 59 -0.95 -2.06 -12.28
C ILE A 59 -0.77 -2.92 -11.04
N GLU A 60 -0.53 -4.21 -11.21
CA GLU A 60 -0.28 -5.12 -10.10
C GLU A 60 0.96 -5.96 -10.39
N THR A 61 1.82 -6.10 -9.39
CA THR A 61 3.00 -6.96 -9.49
C THR A 61 2.70 -8.37 -8.97
N GLY A 62 3.47 -9.34 -9.42
CA GLY A 62 3.52 -10.65 -8.79
C GLY A 62 4.11 -10.58 -7.37
N TRP A 63 4.01 -11.70 -6.66
CA TRP A 63 4.66 -11.86 -5.37
C TRP A 63 6.18 -11.93 -5.54
N LEU A 64 6.90 -11.06 -4.82
CA LEU A 64 8.34 -11.11 -4.66
C LEU A 64 8.66 -11.73 -3.30
N GLU A 65 9.30 -12.89 -3.27
CA GLU A 65 9.79 -13.50 -2.03
C GLU A 65 11.07 -12.81 -1.56
N ILE A 66 11.11 -12.48 -0.27
CA ILE A 66 12.21 -11.76 0.38
C ILE A 66 12.76 -12.68 1.48
N PRO A 67 13.94 -13.26 1.30
CA PRO A 67 14.60 -14.05 2.34
C PRO A 67 14.83 -13.19 3.58
N MET A 68 14.56 -13.74 4.76
CA MET A 68 14.72 -13.07 6.04
C MET A 68 15.65 -13.88 6.95
N PRO A 69 16.97 -13.78 6.75
CA PRO A 69 17.93 -14.52 7.56
C PRO A 69 17.91 -14.06 9.03
N GLY A 70 18.27 -14.95 9.94
CA GLY A 70 18.42 -14.63 11.35
C GLY A 70 17.13 -14.57 12.16
N ARG A 71 15.99 -15.02 11.61
CA ARG A 71 14.77 -15.20 12.41
C ARG A 71 14.82 -16.50 13.17
N SER A 72 14.60 -16.40 14.47
CA SER A 72 14.47 -17.55 15.38
C SER A 72 13.03 -17.67 15.88
N PHE A 73 12.64 -18.90 16.23
CA PHE A 73 11.31 -19.21 16.75
C PHE A 73 11.40 -19.97 18.07
N GLY A 74 10.53 -19.58 19.02
CA GLY A 74 10.33 -20.24 20.30
C GLY A 74 11.40 -19.91 21.37
N ILE A 75 11.20 -20.44 22.57
CA ILE A 75 12.04 -20.19 23.76
C ILE A 75 13.49 -20.66 23.53
N LEU A 76 13.69 -21.66 22.67
CA LEU A 76 15.02 -22.23 22.37
C LEU A 76 15.71 -21.51 21.18
N GLN A 77 15.16 -20.39 20.70
CA GLN A 77 15.70 -19.59 19.60
C GLN A 77 16.18 -20.45 18.40
N ARG A 78 15.34 -21.41 17.97
CA ARG A 78 15.66 -22.22 16.80
C ARG A 78 15.54 -21.34 15.57
N ASP A 79 16.62 -21.23 14.81
CA ASP A 79 16.61 -20.56 13.51
C ASP A 79 15.63 -21.25 12.57
N LEU A 80 14.80 -20.44 11.91
CA LEU A 80 13.92 -20.90 10.83
C LEU A 80 14.69 -20.77 9.52
N PRO A 81 15.22 -21.86 8.95
CA PRO A 81 15.99 -21.80 7.72
C PRO A 81 15.17 -21.26 6.53
N ASP A 82 13.85 -21.41 6.58
CA ASP A 82 12.91 -20.97 5.55
C ASP A 82 12.17 -19.66 5.91
N SER A 83 12.74 -18.85 6.83
CA SER A 83 12.12 -17.57 7.18
C SER A 83 12.13 -16.63 5.98
N LYS A 84 10.94 -16.25 5.51
CA LYS A 84 10.78 -15.38 4.37
C LYS A 84 9.51 -14.52 4.50
N ASP A 85 9.57 -13.36 3.88
CA ASP A 85 8.40 -12.55 3.61
C ASP A 85 8.10 -12.63 2.10
N ARG A 86 6.92 -12.18 1.71
CA ARG A 86 6.60 -11.89 0.32
C ARG A 86 5.86 -10.57 0.22
N SER A 87 6.08 -9.87 -0.87
CA SER A 87 5.57 -8.53 -1.10
C SER A 87 4.98 -8.43 -2.50
N ARG A 88 3.84 -7.78 -2.62
CA ARG A 88 3.16 -7.44 -3.87
C ARG A 88 2.79 -5.97 -3.84
N ILE A 89 2.97 -5.25 -4.95
CA ILE A 89 2.60 -3.84 -5.08
C ILE A 89 1.40 -3.72 -6.00
N THR A 90 0.42 -2.95 -5.59
CA THR A 90 -0.70 -2.54 -6.42
C THR A 90 -0.68 -1.02 -6.58
N LEU A 91 -0.64 -0.54 -7.82
CA LEU A 91 -0.75 0.88 -8.14
C LEU A 91 -2.08 1.14 -8.86
N THR A 92 -2.66 2.28 -8.55
CA THR A 92 -3.86 2.77 -9.25
C THR A 92 -3.59 4.18 -9.77
N VAL A 93 -3.77 4.38 -11.07
CA VAL A 93 -3.60 5.66 -11.76
C VAL A 93 -4.96 6.14 -12.24
N LYS A 94 -5.42 7.30 -11.78
CA LYS A 94 -6.74 7.85 -12.11
C LYS A 94 -6.62 9.31 -12.57
N ARG A 95 -7.28 9.63 -13.69
CA ARG A 95 -7.43 11.03 -14.11
C ARG A 95 -8.49 11.70 -13.23
N LEU A 96 -8.18 12.88 -12.73
CA LEU A 96 -9.08 13.75 -11.98
C LEU A 96 -8.96 15.16 -12.59
N ASP A 97 -9.85 15.50 -13.50
CA ASP A 97 -9.84 16.77 -14.23
C ASP A 97 -8.45 17.09 -14.81
N ASP A 98 -7.77 18.09 -14.27
CA ASP A 98 -6.46 18.57 -14.75
C ASP A 98 -5.26 17.85 -14.08
N VAL A 99 -5.50 16.94 -13.15
CA VAL A 99 -4.45 16.21 -12.45
C VAL A 99 -4.63 14.70 -12.58
N THR A 100 -3.53 13.97 -12.44
CA THR A 100 -3.55 12.51 -12.36
C THR A 100 -3.22 12.09 -10.93
N LYS A 101 -4.13 11.38 -10.29
CA LYS A 101 -3.91 10.76 -8.99
C LYS A 101 -3.24 9.41 -9.17
N ILE A 102 -2.14 9.19 -8.44
CA ILE A 102 -1.48 7.89 -8.36
C ILE A 102 -1.54 7.46 -6.89
N SER A 103 -2.04 6.27 -6.66
CA SER A 103 -2.03 5.66 -5.33
C SER A 103 -1.43 4.28 -5.41
N PHE A 104 -0.72 3.87 -4.37
CA PHE A 104 -0.13 2.54 -4.29
C PHE A 104 -0.13 1.99 -2.88
N VAL A 105 -0.10 0.67 -2.80
CA VAL A 105 -0.09 -0.08 -1.55
C VAL A 105 0.77 -1.33 -1.71
N GLU A 106 1.49 -1.68 -0.66
CA GLU A 106 2.15 -2.97 -0.54
C GLU A 106 1.24 -3.93 0.21
N GLU A 107 1.01 -5.11 -0.35
CA GLU A 107 0.50 -6.26 0.38
C GLU A 107 1.70 -7.13 0.78
N ARG A 108 1.89 -7.32 2.09
CA ARG A 108 3.02 -8.07 2.64
C ARG A 108 2.55 -9.24 3.47
N HIS A 109 3.16 -10.39 3.25
CA HIS A 109 2.93 -11.60 4.04
C HIS A 109 4.24 -12.14 4.57
N ARG A 110 4.15 -12.75 5.74
CA ARG A 110 5.25 -13.43 6.41
C ARG A 110 4.99 -14.92 6.49
N TRP A 111 5.99 -15.73 6.18
CA TRP A 111 5.94 -17.15 6.44
C TRP A 111 6.19 -17.40 7.92
N MET A 112 5.21 -17.93 8.63
CA MET A 112 5.32 -18.16 10.07
C MET A 112 4.46 -19.32 10.55
N PHE A 113 4.74 -19.77 11.78
CA PHE A 113 3.97 -20.79 12.45
C PHE A 113 2.55 -20.29 12.77
N ARG A 114 1.55 -21.04 12.35
CA ARG A 114 0.13 -20.70 12.55
C ARG A 114 -0.58 -21.53 13.60
N GLY A 115 0.01 -22.66 14.00
CA GLY A 115 -0.63 -23.66 14.87
C GLY A 115 -1.66 -24.53 14.14
N GLY A 116 -2.21 -25.50 14.83
CA GLY A 116 -3.22 -26.44 14.32
C GLY A 116 -2.69 -27.41 13.26
N SER A 117 -3.56 -27.86 12.36
CA SER A 117 -3.23 -28.84 11.30
C SER A 117 -2.26 -28.31 10.24
N ARG A 118 -2.12 -26.98 10.12
CA ARG A 118 -1.14 -26.32 9.25
C ARG A 118 -0.13 -25.59 10.09
N LEU A 119 1.00 -26.25 10.34
CA LEU A 119 2.05 -25.73 11.22
C LEU A 119 2.62 -24.39 10.74
N PHE A 120 2.80 -24.21 9.44
CA PHE A 120 3.33 -22.98 8.83
C PHE A 120 2.42 -22.48 7.72
N GLY A 121 2.46 -21.18 7.47
CA GLY A 121 1.72 -20.55 6.39
C GLY A 121 1.98 -19.04 6.28
N TRP A 122 1.47 -18.47 5.20
CA TRP A 122 1.53 -17.04 4.96
C TRP A 122 0.52 -16.30 5.86
N VAL A 123 1.00 -15.28 6.56
CA VAL A 123 0.20 -14.40 7.42
C VAL A 123 0.42 -12.97 6.95
N SER A 124 -0.67 -12.22 6.78
CA SER A 124 -0.60 -10.80 6.45
C SER A 124 0.12 -10.03 7.55
N THR A 125 0.96 -9.09 7.15
CA THR A 125 1.68 -8.17 8.03
C THR A 125 1.56 -6.75 7.49
N ASP A 126 1.96 -5.78 8.29
CA ASP A 126 2.00 -4.39 7.85
C ASP A 126 2.98 -4.20 6.67
N PRO A 127 2.69 -3.26 5.76
CA PRO A 127 3.60 -2.87 4.70
C PRO A 127 4.97 -2.45 5.26
N SER A 128 6.01 -2.64 4.46
CA SER A 128 7.36 -2.16 4.80
C SER A 128 7.50 -0.69 4.46
N GLU A 129 7.80 0.15 5.43
CA GLU A 129 8.08 1.57 5.21
C GLU A 129 9.22 1.77 4.19
N GLU A 130 10.26 0.94 4.26
CA GLU A 130 11.40 1.00 3.33
C GLU A 130 10.95 0.73 1.89
N VAL A 131 10.15 -0.31 1.64
CA VAL A 131 9.62 -0.64 0.32
C VAL A 131 8.71 0.45 -0.19
N MET A 132 7.80 0.95 0.65
CA MET A 132 6.88 2.03 0.29
C MET A 132 7.63 3.32 -0.06
N HIS A 133 8.63 3.68 0.72
CA HIS A 133 9.45 4.85 0.48
C HIS A 133 10.32 4.70 -0.80
N ASP A 134 10.83 3.51 -1.08
CA ASP A 134 11.59 3.25 -2.30
C ASP A 134 10.71 3.38 -3.56
N ILE A 135 9.50 2.81 -3.54
CA ILE A 135 8.54 2.96 -4.63
C ILE A 135 8.14 4.42 -4.83
N GLN A 136 7.88 5.18 -3.76
CA GLN A 136 7.56 6.60 -3.84
C GLN A 136 8.70 7.38 -4.50
N ARG A 137 9.93 7.18 -4.04
CA ARG A 137 11.11 7.86 -4.59
C ARG A 137 11.30 7.57 -6.07
N ARG A 138 11.14 6.31 -6.50
CA ARG A 138 11.23 5.92 -7.92
C ARG A 138 10.13 6.56 -8.74
N LEU A 139 8.89 6.53 -8.23
CA LEU A 139 7.75 7.14 -8.88
C LEU A 139 7.96 8.64 -9.10
N ASP A 140 8.37 9.37 -8.06
CA ASP A 140 8.64 10.80 -8.12
C ASP A 140 9.75 11.14 -9.13
N SER A 141 10.82 10.33 -9.16
CA SER A 141 11.89 10.48 -10.14
C SER A 141 11.37 10.30 -11.57
N LYS A 142 10.57 9.24 -11.81
CA LYS A 142 10.04 8.96 -13.14
C LYS A 142 8.99 9.97 -13.61
N LEU A 143 8.20 10.49 -12.70
CA LEU A 143 7.28 11.59 -13.00
C LEU A 143 8.03 12.86 -13.41
N LYS A 144 9.08 13.25 -12.68
CA LYS A 144 9.92 14.40 -13.01
C LYS A 144 10.63 14.22 -14.35
N GLU A 145 11.19 13.05 -14.64
CA GLU A 145 11.82 12.73 -15.92
C GLU A 145 10.87 12.92 -17.13
N ARG A 146 9.56 12.75 -16.91
CA ARG A 146 8.51 12.96 -17.91
C ARG A 146 7.90 14.36 -17.92
N GLY A 147 8.47 15.29 -17.16
CA GLY A 147 8.00 16.67 -17.08
C GLY A 147 6.72 16.85 -16.28
N CYS A 148 6.36 15.89 -15.39
CA CYS A 148 5.24 16.04 -14.47
C CYS A 148 5.62 16.92 -13.30
N SER A 149 4.72 17.84 -12.90
CA SER A 149 4.82 18.59 -11.66
C SER A 149 4.10 17.80 -10.55
N LEU A 150 4.73 17.67 -9.40
CA LEU A 150 4.14 17.01 -8.23
C LEU A 150 3.48 18.04 -7.32
N THR A 151 2.31 17.73 -6.77
CA THR A 151 1.53 18.58 -5.85
C THR A 151 1.19 17.84 -4.57
#